data_e47d09064b4263ab8eb280c31dd3b0c9
#
_entry.id   e47d09064b4263ab8eb280c31dd3b0c9
#
_cell.length_a   1.000
_cell.length_b   1.000
_cell.length_c   1.000
_cell.angle_alpha   90.00
_cell.angle_beta   90.00
_cell.angle_gamma   90.00
#
_symmetry.space_group_name_H-M   'P 1'
#
loop_
_entity.id
_entity.type
_entity.pdbx_description
1 polymer ?
#
loop_
_entity_poly.entity_id
_entity_poly.type
_entity_poly.pdbx_seq_one_letter_code
_entity_poly.pdbx_strand_id
1 'polypeptide(L)'
;MSLKEIIQTAKGIEPADLVIKNVNVINVLSEEIYVADVAIKNGIIVGIGSEYIGIKEIDGTGKYLSPSFIDGHVHIESSMLTPVEFAKMVLPAGTTSVISDPHEISNVIGLHGISFMREASKNLPLNVYMMLPSCVPASPYETSGFELNSFDLALLIESPWVLGIAEMMNFPGVVNMDAEVLSKIKLGLDKQKRIDGHAPYLSGKDLCAYVASGVASDHECTNSDEAMEKLRLGMYLMIREGSAARDLDALMPFLKQAPTRKCIFVTDDRYPSALKEHINIMVKRCVDNGVDVIKAIQMASINTAEYFGLKNLGAIAPNYKADLLLFDNLIDFKPSIVIKDGNIVAKNGEMVVEIEEPQISSLRGTVNIRWLEPEDIKITAKSDKVKAINVKDTQLVTTSSVEKINVVDGYAESNIEDDVLKILVIERHKASGAIGKGFVKGFGLKSGAIASTVAHDSHNMIVIGTNDADMMKAIKELVKSQGGKVVVNNGEVIAKLELPIAGLMSNETADIVLKKDEELKKAEELLGCILKEPFMTMAFLSLSVIPEIKLTDKGLMDVVNCEFTDLFV
;
A
#
# COMPACT_ATOMS: atom_id res chain seq x y z
N MET A 1 36.36 3.69 2.57
CA MET A 1 37.13 2.82 1.67
C MET A 1 37.81 3.66 0.61
N SER A 2 39.10 3.43 0.31
CA SER A 2 39.78 4.13 -0.76
C SER A 2 39.46 3.50 -2.13
N LEU A 3 39.47 4.30 -3.19
CA LEU A 3 39.30 3.79 -4.57
C LEU A 3 40.37 2.73 -4.91
N LYS A 4 41.57 2.85 -4.31
CA LYS A 4 42.65 1.87 -4.48
C LYS A 4 42.26 0.49 -3.96
N GLU A 5 41.68 0.39 -2.76
CA GLU A 5 41.22 -0.89 -2.19
C GLU A 5 40.14 -1.54 -3.06
N ILE A 6 39.17 -0.75 -3.56
CA ILE A 6 38.15 -1.25 -4.51
C ILE A 6 38.82 -1.89 -5.71
N ILE A 7 39.77 -1.16 -6.36
CA ILE A 7 40.46 -1.62 -7.57
C ILE A 7 41.33 -2.87 -7.28
N GLN A 8 42.01 -2.92 -6.15
CA GLN A 8 42.84 -4.06 -5.77
C GLN A 8 41.99 -5.32 -5.54
N THR A 9 40.84 -5.20 -4.85
CA THR A 9 39.91 -6.31 -4.65
C THR A 9 39.27 -6.73 -5.99
N ALA A 10 38.84 -5.77 -6.83
CA ALA A 10 38.28 -6.07 -8.15
C ALA A 10 39.26 -6.80 -9.07
N LYS A 11 40.57 -6.57 -8.91
CA LYS A 11 41.64 -7.28 -9.64
C LYS A 11 42.02 -8.62 -9.00
N GLY A 12 41.40 -9.02 -7.88
CA GLY A 12 41.76 -10.24 -7.15
C GLY A 12 43.10 -10.17 -6.40
N ILE A 13 43.68 -8.97 -6.24
CA ILE A 13 44.97 -8.77 -5.51
C ILE A 13 44.73 -8.82 -4.00
N GLU A 14 43.62 -8.29 -3.52
CA GLU A 14 43.19 -8.33 -2.13
C GLU A 14 41.89 -9.11 -1.98
N PRO A 15 41.66 -9.79 -0.86
CA PRO A 15 40.43 -10.55 -0.65
C PRO A 15 39.22 -9.62 -0.51
N ALA A 16 38.11 -10.07 -1.08
CA ALA A 16 36.79 -9.48 -0.85
C ALA A 16 36.27 -9.77 0.57
N ASP A 17 35.33 -9.00 1.07
CA ASP A 17 34.71 -9.28 2.38
C ASP A 17 33.83 -10.52 2.29
N LEU A 18 33.12 -10.68 1.16
CA LEU A 18 32.27 -11.82 0.85
C LEU A 18 32.44 -12.19 -0.63
N VAL A 19 32.56 -13.50 -0.92
CA VAL A 19 32.46 -14.04 -2.29
C VAL A 19 31.36 -15.09 -2.33
N ILE A 20 30.48 -14.97 -3.32
CA ILE A 20 29.53 -16.03 -3.66
C ILE A 20 30.15 -16.81 -4.80
N LYS A 21 30.53 -18.07 -4.56
CA LYS A 21 31.31 -18.92 -5.46
C LYS A 21 30.43 -19.71 -6.41
N ASN A 22 30.84 -19.83 -7.68
CA ASN A 22 30.27 -20.74 -8.67
C ASN A 22 28.73 -20.65 -8.80
N VAL A 23 28.16 -19.45 -8.70
CA VAL A 23 26.71 -19.23 -8.72
C VAL A 23 26.21 -18.92 -10.12
N ASN A 24 25.01 -19.38 -10.47
CA ASN A 24 24.31 -18.92 -11.68
C ASN A 24 23.85 -17.48 -11.48
N VAL A 25 24.57 -16.53 -12.06
CA VAL A 25 24.25 -15.10 -12.00
C VAL A 25 23.14 -14.80 -12.99
N ILE A 26 22.00 -14.30 -12.50
CA ILE A 26 20.92 -13.77 -13.33
C ILE A 26 21.27 -12.30 -13.66
N ASN A 27 21.80 -12.10 -14.86
CA ASN A 27 22.23 -10.77 -15.30
C ASN A 27 21.07 -10.07 -16.02
N VAL A 28 20.42 -9.13 -15.31
CA VAL A 28 19.30 -8.34 -15.83
C VAL A 28 19.71 -7.27 -16.83
N LEU A 29 21.04 -6.98 -16.98
CA LEU A 29 21.57 -5.99 -17.91
C LEU A 29 21.85 -6.58 -19.29
N SER A 30 22.39 -7.82 -19.33
CA SER A 30 22.70 -8.54 -20.57
C SER A 30 21.66 -9.59 -20.95
N GLU A 31 20.64 -9.78 -20.12
CA GLU A 31 19.55 -10.76 -20.31
C GLU A 31 20.05 -12.21 -20.47
N GLU A 32 20.99 -12.63 -19.63
CA GLU A 32 21.55 -13.97 -19.65
C GLU A 32 21.76 -14.56 -18.23
N ILE A 33 21.92 -15.86 -18.14
CA ILE A 33 22.30 -16.57 -16.92
C ILE A 33 23.61 -17.30 -17.19
N TYR A 34 24.63 -17.05 -16.37
CA TYR A 34 25.95 -17.66 -16.50
C TYR A 34 26.58 -17.92 -15.13
N VAL A 35 27.50 -18.88 -15.06
CA VAL A 35 28.20 -19.22 -13.82
C VAL A 35 29.40 -18.29 -13.60
N ALA A 36 29.46 -17.68 -12.40
CA ALA A 36 30.58 -16.85 -11.98
C ALA A 36 30.71 -16.79 -10.45
N ASP A 37 31.86 -16.32 -9.97
CA ASP A 37 32.01 -15.80 -8.61
C ASP A 37 31.56 -14.35 -8.58
N VAL A 38 30.92 -13.93 -7.50
CA VAL A 38 30.56 -12.53 -7.25
C VAL A 38 31.27 -12.03 -6.00
N ALA A 39 32.19 -11.08 -6.18
CA ALA A 39 33.01 -10.53 -5.10
C ALA A 39 32.42 -9.20 -4.58
N ILE A 40 32.28 -9.11 -3.25
CA ILE A 40 31.65 -7.99 -2.55
C ILE A 40 32.65 -7.39 -1.57
N LYS A 41 32.77 -6.04 -1.59
CA LYS A 41 33.62 -5.27 -0.68
C LYS A 41 32.87 -4.05 -0.16
N ASN A 42 32.79 -3.91 1.16
CA ASN A 42 32.07 -2.80 1.83
C ASN A 42 30.66 -2.53 1.26
N GLY A 43 29.89 -3.58 1.10
CA GLY A 43 28.50 -3.49 0.65
C GLY A 43 28.29 -3.23 -0.83
N ILE A 44 29.36 -3.19 -1.63
CA ILE A 44 29.25 -3.05 -3.10
C ILE A 44 29.83 -4.26 -3.82
N ILE A 45 29.29 -4.59 -4.97
CA ILE A 45 29.85 -5.58 -5.89
C ILE A 45 31.10 -4.98 -6.51
N VAL A 46 32.23 -5.64 -6.41
CA VAL A 46 33.50 -5.16 -6.95
C VAL A 46 34.00 -6.00 -8.13
N GLY A 47 33.54 -7.26 -8.25
CA GLY A 47 33.98 -8.15 -9.33
C GLY A 47 32.99 -9.28 -9.60
N ILE A 48 32.96 -9.69 -10.86
CA ILE A 48 32.22 -10.86 -11.35
C ILE A 48 33.16 -11.60 -12.28
N GLY A 49 33.35 -12.91 -12.05
CA GLY A 49 34.29 -13.70 -12.85
C GLY A 49 34.66 -15.01 -12.19
N SER A 50 35.93 -15.38 -12.23
CA SER A 50 36.46 -16.58 -11.59
C SER A 50 37.62 -16.23 -10.63
N GLU A 51 37.89 -17.17 -9.71
CA GLU A 51 39.09 -17.16 -8.86
C GLU A 51 39.15 -16.00 -7.82
N TYR A 52 38.02 -15.34 -7.52
CA TYR A 52 37.97 -14.39 -6.41
C TYR A 52 38.12 -15.12 -5.06
N ILE A 53 38.86 -14.50 -4.13
CA ILE A 53 39.04 -14.98 -2.77
C ILE A 53 38.28 -14.06 -1.82
N GLY A 54 37.48 -14.63 -0.92
CA GLY A 54 36.73 -13.91 0.10
C GLY A 54 37.24 -14.18 1.51
N ILE A 55 37.12 -13.20 2.41
CA ILE A 55 37.27 -13.42 3.87
C ILE A 55 36.15 -14.37 4.33
N LYS A 56 34.94 -14.20 3.76
CA LYS A 56 33.82 -15.14 3.87
C LYS A 56 33.46 -15.62 2.48
N GLU A 57 33.11 -16.89 2.37
CA GLU A 57 32.69 -17.49 1.10
C GLU A 57 31.38 -18.23 1.27
N ILE A 58 30.51 -18.14 0.27
CA ILE A 58 29.26 -18.87 0.16
C ILE A 58 29.35 -19.76 -1.09
N ASP A 59 29.15 -21.05 -0.94
CA ASP A 59 29.03 -21.96 -2.09
C ASP A 59 27.68 -21.76 -2.80
N GLY A 60 27.74 -21.24 -4.00
CA GLY A 60 26.62 -21.00 -4.90
C GLY A 60 26.43 -22.09 -5.96
N THR A 61 27.18 -23.19 -5.90
CA THR A 61 27.13 -24.26 -6.89
C THR A 61 25.69 -24.78 -7.08
N GLY A 62 25.17 -24.68 -8.30
CA GLY A 62 23.80 -25.08 -8.65
C GLY A 62 22.71 -24.11 -8.19
N LYS A 63 23.03 -23.06 -7.47
CA LYS A 63 22.11 -22.02 -7.01
C LYS A 63 22.07 -20.83 -7.97
N TYR A 64 21.09 -19.95 -7.80
CA TYR A 64 20.87 -18.75 -8.62
C TYR A 64 21.00 -17.49 -7.78
N LEU A 65 21.70 -16.50 -8.32
CA LEU A 65 21.87 -15.20 -7.68
C LEU A 65 21.18 -14.13 -8.53
N SER A 66 20.25 -13.40 -7.94
CA SER A 66 19.59 -12.27 -8.58
C SER A 66 19.82 -10.97 -7.79
N PRO A 67 19.63 -9.78 -8.40
CA PRO A 67 19.41 -8.58 -7.63
C PRO A 67 18.19 -8.76 -6.73
N SER A 68 18.18 -8.05 -5.59
CA SER A 68 17.02 -8.05 -4.70
C SER A 68 15.83 -7.28 -5.28
N PHE A 69 14.66 -7.54 -4.75
CA PHE A 69 13.43 -6.94 -5.22
C PHE A 69 13.22 -5.53 -4.66
N ILE A 70 12.57 -4.71 -5.48
CA ILE A 70 12.19 -3.33 -5.17
C ILE A 70 10.69 -3.22 -5.40
N ASP A 71 9.95 -2.85 -4.37
CA ASP A 71 8.54 -2.50 -4.49
C ASP A 71 8.41 -1.05 -4.93
N GLY A 72 7.80 -0.82 -6.09
CA GLY A 72 7.75 0.51 -6.71
C GLY A 72 6.68 1.44 -6.14
N HIS A 73 5.73 0.93 -5.34
CA HIS A 73 4.67 1.73 -4.71
C HIS A 73 4.00 0.92 -3.60
N VAL A 74 4.00 1.45 -2.38
CA VAL A 74 3.41 0.81 -1.21
C VAL A 74 2.94 1.82 -0.17
N HIS A 75 1.80 1.52 0.47
CA HIS A 75 1.34 2.17 1.69
C HIS A 75 1.67 1.26 2.87
N ILE A 76 2.77 1.55 3.58
CA ILE A 76 3.21 0.72 4.71
C ILE A 76 2.12 0.68 5.79
N GLU A 77 1.41 1.78 5.99
CA GLU A 77 0.33 1.95 6.97
C GLU A 77 -0.81 0.95 6.76
N SER A 78 -1.13 0.62 5.50
CA SER A 78 -2.18 -0.34 5.16
C SER A 78 -1.91 -1.75 5.67
N SER A 79 -0.62 -2.05 5.94
CA SER A 79 -0.23 -3.27 6.64
C SER A 79 -0.55 -3.27 8.13
N MET A 80 -0.97 -2.13 8.69
CA MET A 80 -1.17 -1.91 10.13
C MET A 80 0.09 -2.10 10.98
N LEU A 81 1.26 -2.20 10.35
CA LEU A 81 2.57 -2.39 10.97
C LEU A 81 3.40 -1.11 10.92
N THR A 82 4.25 -0.92 11.91
CA THR A 82 5.31 0.10 11.82
C THR A 82 6.30 -0.26 10.72
N PRO A 83 7.07 0.71 10.18
CA PRO A 83 8.14 0.41 9.20
C PRO A 83 9.13 -0.66 9.67
N VAL A 84 9.39 -0.78 10.96
CA VAL A 84 10.26 -1.81 11.56
C VAL A 84 9.64 -3.20 11.39
N GLU A 85 8.40 -3.37 11.81
CA GLU A 85 7.70 -4.66 11.71
C GLU A 85 7.39 -5.03 10.25
N PHE A 86 7.08 -4.04 9.42
CA PHE A 86 6.97 -4.23 7.97
C PHE A 86 8.27 -4.76 7.36
N ALA A 87 9.43 -4.16 7.72
CA ALA A 87 10.73 -4.61 7.23
C ALA A 87 11.04 -6.06 7.62
N LYS A 88 10.69 -6.48 8.86
CA LYS A 88 10.85 -7.86 9.32
C LYS A 88 10.05 -8.86 8.48
N MET A 89 8.91 -8.42 7.91
CA MET A 89 8.06 -9.27 7.07
C MET A 89 8.55 -9.38 5.62
N VAL A 90 8.95 -8.25 5.00
CA VAL A 90 9.22 -8.22 3.55
C VAL A 90 10.67 -8.59 3.20
N LEU A 91 11.62 -8.37 4.11
CA LEU A 91 13.04 -8.74 3.87
C LEU A 91 13.23 -10.23 3.63
N PRO A 92 12.64 -11.16 4.44
CA PRO A 92 12.75 -12.60 4.18
C PRO A 92 12.15 -13.03 2.84
N ALA A 93 11.18 -12.27 2.31
CA ALA A 93 10.61 -12.50 0.97
C ALA A 93 11.49 -11.94 -0.17
N GLY A 94 12.60 -11.25 0.15
CA GLY A 94 13.56 -10.75 -0.83
C GLY A 94 13.38 -9.29 -1.24
N THR A 95 12.44 -8.56 -0.68
CA THR A 95 12.28 -7.13 -0.94
C THR A 95 13.20 -6.34 0.00
N THR A 96 14.19 -5.64 -0.56
CA THR A 96 15.18 -4.86 0.20
C THR A 96 15.06 -3.36 -0.01
N SER A 97 14.15 -2.94 -0.88
CA SER A 97 13.86 -1.53 -1.12
C SER A 97 12.37 -1.35 -1.41
N VAL A 98 11.80 -0.27 -0.90
CA VAL A 98 10.40 0.12 -1.15
C VAL A 98 10.31 1.61 -1.41
N ILE A 99 9.35 1.99 -2.27
CA ILE A 99 8.95 3.37 -2.51
C ILE A 99 7.61 3.57 -1.82
N SER A 100 7.62 4.21 -0.67
CA SER A 100 6.43 4.42 0.17
C SER A 100 5.77 5.76 -0.17
N ASP A 101 4.46 5.73 -0.30
CA ASP A 101 3.62 6.92 -0.26
C ASP A 101 2.90 6.98 1.09
N PRO A 102 3.32 7.87 2.01
CA PRO A 102 2.73 7.99 3.35
C PRO A 102 1.48 8.88 3.36
N HIS A 103 0.60 8.83 2.35
CA HIS A 103 -0.58 9.69 2.32
C HIS A 103 -1.59 9.31 3.39
N GLU A 104 -1.66 8.06 3.78
CA GLU A 104 -2.57 7.54 4.79
C GLU A 104 -2.36 8.25 6.13
N ILE A 105 -1.16 8.17 6.68
CA ILE A 105 -0.83 8.86 7.93
C ILE A 105 -0.83 10.39 7.75
N SER A 106 -0.55 10.89 6.54
CA SER A 106 -0.58 12.32 6.25
C SER A 106 -1.99 12.90 6.30
N ASN A 107 -3.01 12.12 5.92
CA ASN A 107 -4.42 12.52 6.09
C ASN A 107 -4.79 12.70 7.56
N VAL A 108 -4.12 12.02 8.48
CA VAL A 108 -4.39 12.10 9.92
C VAL A 108 -3.60 13.23 10.60
N ILE A 109 -2.28 13.33 10.34
CA ILE A 109 -1.36 14.21 11.07
C ILE A 109 -0.40 15.01 10.18
N GLY A 110 -0.69 15.14 8.89
CA GLY A 110 0.03 16.00 7.96
C GLY A 110 1.52 15.68 7.84
N LEU A 111 2.36 16.70 7.74
CA LEU A 111 3.82 16.55 7.63
C LEU A 111 4.46 15.80 8.81
N HIS A 112 3.81 15.78 9.99
CA HIS A 112 4.29 14.98 11.12
C HIS A 112 4.20 13.48 10.83
N GLY A 113 3.21 13.05 10.05
CA GLY A 113 3.09 11.66 9.58
C GLY A 113 4.25 11.26 8.70
N ILE A 114 4.60 12.10 7.71
CA ILE A 114 5.75 11.87 6.83
C ILE A 114 7.04 11.81 7.66
N SER A 115 7.21 12.73 8.61
CA SER A 115 8.37 12.76 9.50
C SER A 115 8.46 11.50 10.35
N PHE A 116 7.34 11.02 10.90
CA PHE A 116 7.27 9.77 11.66
C PHE A 116 7.69 8.58 10.81
N MET A 117 7.11 8.41 9.62
CA MET A 117 7.45 7.30 8.73
C MET A 117 8.93 7.33 8.35
N ARG A 118 9.49 8.54 8.13
CA ARG A 118 10.92 8.71 7.87
C ARG A 118 11.79 8.32 9.07
N GLU A 119 11.46 8.78 10.27
CA GLU A 119 12.23 8.46 11.48
C GLU A 119 12.16 6.96 11.81
N ALA A 120 10.96 6.36 11.69
CA ALA A 120 10.73 4.93 11.88
C ALA A 120 11.47 4.04 10.87
N SER A 121 11.81 4.60 9.71
CA SER A 121 12.53 3.90 8.65
C SER A 121 14.05 4.07 8.69
N LYS A 122 14.57 4.88 9.62
CA LYS A 122 16.03 5.08 9.74
C LYS A 122 16.71 3.81 10.24
N ASN A 123 17.89 3.56 9.67
CA ASN A 123 18.78 2.44 10.07
C ASN A 123 18.17 1.04 9.89
N LEU A 124 17.07 0.91 9.16
CA LEU A 124 16.55 -0.40 8.78
C LEU A 124 17.47 -1.06 7.74
N PRO A 125 17.58 -2.38 7.73
CA PRO A 125 18.18 -3.12 6.62
C PRO A 125 17.24 -3.18 5.39
N LEU A 126 16.34 -2.23 5.28
CA LEU A 126 15.39 -1.99 4.19
C LEU A 126 15.56 -0.53 3.75
N ASN A 127 15.79 -0.29 2.47
CA ASN A 127 15.73 1.07 1.96
C ASN A 127 14.26 1.51 1.85
N VAL A 128 13.87 2.52 2.60
CA VAL A 128 12.55 3.15 2.48
C VAL A 128 12.73 4.53 1.88
N TYR A 129 12.41 4.64 0.60
CA TYR A 129 12.29 5.92 -0.09
C TYR A 129 10.84 6.40 0.00
N MET A 130 10.62 7.71 -0.12
CA MET A 130 9.28 8.27 0.00
C MET A 130 8.94 9.13 -1.21
N MET A 131 7.68 9.05 -1.59
CA MET A 131 7.01 10.02 -2.44
C MET A 131 6.22 10.98 -1.54
N LEU A 132 6.09 12.24 -1.91
CA LEU A 132 5.28 13.20 -1.13
C LEU A 132 3.83 13.13 -1.60
N PRO A 133 2.87 12.97 -0.67
CA PRO A 133 1.46 12.84 -0.99
C PRO A 133 0.91 13.98 -1.84
N SER A 134 0.25 13.64 -2.94
CA SER A 134 -0.36 14.62 -3.84
C SER A 134 -1.76 15.04 -3.39
N CYS A 135 -2.51 14.12 -2.79
CA CYS A 135 -3.93 14.22 -2.51
C CYS A 135 -4.22 14.00 -1.02
N VAL A 136 -4.06 15.04 -0.21
CA VAL A 136 -4.40 15.07 1.21
C VAL A 136 -5.25 16.32 1.46
N PRO A 137 -6.59 16.16 1.60
CA PRO A 137 -7.40 14.95 1.38
C PRO A 137 -7.52 14.54 -0.10
N ALA A 138 -8.07 13.34 -0.33
CA ALA A 138 -8.35 12.85 -1.69
C ALA A 138 -9.38 13.72 -2.43
N SER A 139 -10.36 14.26 -1.69
CA SER A 139 -11.41 15.11 -2.24
C SER A 139 -11.91 16.15 -1.23
N PRO A 140 -12.63 17.22 -1.67
CA PRO A 140 -13.26 18.20 -0.77
C PRO A 140 -14.53 17.68 -0.08
N TYR A 141 -15.00 16.49 -0.44
CA TYR A 141 -16.26 15.91 0.05
C TYR A 141 -16.12 15.13 1.36
N GLU A 142 -14.96 15.12 1.95
CA GLU A 142 -14.65 14.47 3.22
C GLU A 142 -13.82 15.40 4.13
N THR A 143 -13.76 15.08 5.43
CA THR A 143 -12.93 15.82 6.37
C THR A 143 -11.69 15.00 6.73
N SER A 144 -10.52 15.52 6.42
CA SER A 144 -9.24 14.95 6.88
C SER A 144 -8.70 15.70 8.09
N GLY A 145 -7.70 15.11 8.75
CA GLY A 145 -6.97 15.76 9.83
C GLY A 145 -6.18 16.97 9.35
N PHE A 146 -5.60 16.86 8.17
CA PHE A 146 -4.79 17.91 7.54
C PHE A 146 -5.11 18.07 6.06
N GLU A 147 -4.74 19.21 5.52
CA GLU A 147 -4.69 19.50 4.09
C GLU A 147 -3.24 19.85 3.74
N LEU A 148 -2.67 19.17 2.76
CA LEU A 148 -1.31 19.44 2.29
C LEU A 148 -1.35 20.13 0.93
N ASN A 149 -0.82 21.33 0.89
CA ASN A 149 -0.68 22.12 -0.32
C ASN A 149 0.75 22.09 -0.87
N SER A 150 0.97 22.71 -2.03
CA SER A 150 2.27 22.74 -2.70
C SER A 150 3.38 23.40 -1.86
N PHE A 151 3.04 24.36 -0.99
CA PHE A 151 4.02 25.00 -0.09
C PHE A 151 4.45 24.06 1.03
N ASP A 152 3.54 23.25 1.55
CA ASP A 152 3.87 22.22 2.55
C ASP A 152 4.84 21.20 1.96
N LEU A 153 4.58 20.71 0.73
CA LEU A 153 5.44 19.76 0.05
C LEU A 153 6.81 20.35 -0.30
N ALA A 154 6.87 21.64 -0.59
CA ALA A 154 8.13 22.33 -0.90
C ALA A 154 9.14 22.29 0.26
N LEU A 155 8.68 22.09 1.51
CA LEU A 155 9.57 21.94 2.67
C LEU A 155 10.39 20.64 2.63
N LEU A 156 9.90 19.61 1.96
CA LEU A 156 10.49 18.27 1.98
C LEU A 156 11.01 17.79 0.62
N ILE A 157 10.58 18.37 -0.50
CA ILE A 157 10.83 17.86 -1.85
C ILE A 157 12.33 17.71 -2.20
N GLU A 158 13.21 18.53 -1.63
CA GLU A 158 14.65 18.48 -1.86
C GLU A 158 15.37 17.47 -0.95
N SER A 159 14.66 16.84 -0.01
CA SER A 159 15.26 15.84 0.85
C SER A 159 15.80 14.65 0.04
N PRO A 160 16.98 14.09 0.38
CA PRO A 160 17.61 13.02 -0.40
C PRO A 160 16.79 11.71 -0.43
N TRP A 161 15.90 11.52 0.56
CA TRP A 161 15.03 10.36 0.69
C TRP A 161 13.69 10.53 -0.02
N VAL A 162 13.39 11.73 -0.56
CA VAL A 162 12.20 12.03 -1.36
C VAL A 162 12.51 11.83 -2.84
N LEU A 163 11.78 10.94 -3.50
CA LEU A 163 11.95 10.65 -4.92
C LEU A 163 11.03 11.45 -5.83
N GLY A 164 9.88 11.91 -5.30
CA GLY A 164 8.92 12.64 -6.12
C GLY A 164 7.64 13.04 -5.40
N ILE A 165 6.65 13.34 -6.22
CA ILE A 165 5.25 13.53 -5.83
C ILE A 165 4.54 12.18 -6.05
N ALA A 166 3.84 11.71 -5.03
CA ALA A 166 3.11 10.45 -5.05
C ALA A 166 1.91 10.48 -6.02
N GLU A 167 1.23 9.38 -6.09
CA GLU A 167 0.11 9.14 -6.99
C GLU A 167 -0.85 10.33 -7.11
N MET A 168 -0.99 10.82 -8.35
CA MET A 168 -1.84 11.96 -8.65
C MET A 168 -3.28 11.50 -8.89
N MET A 169 -3.97 11.15 -7.79
CA MET A 169 -5.36 10.66 -7.81
C MET A 169 -6.35 11.68 -8.37
N ASN A 170 -6.07 12.98 -8.17
CA ASN A 170 -6.93 14.03 -8.73
C ASN A 170 -6.62 14.28 -10.21
N PHE A 171 -6.71 13.20 -11.05
CA PHE A 171 -6.58 13.34 -12.50
C PHE A 171 -7.65 14.28 -13.10
N PRO A 172 -8.91 14.35 -12.58
CA PRO A 172 -9.86 15.35 -13.05
C PRO A 172 -9.36 16.78 -12.85
N GLY A 173 -8.71 17.06 -11.71
CA GLY A 173 -8.09 18.36 -11.45
C GLY A 173 -6.94 18.68 -12.42
N VAL A 174 -6.14 17.68 -12.82
CA VAL A 174 -5.11 17.86 -13.85
C VAL A 174 -5.74 18.23 -15.19
N VAL A 175 -6.73 17.47 -15.64
CA VAL A 175 -7.38 17.67 -16.94
C VAL A 175 -8.15 19.00 -16.98
N ASN A 176 -8.77 19.39 -15.87
CA ASN A 176 -9.51 20.64 -15.73
C ASN A 176 -8.63 21.83 -15.26
N MET A 177 -7.31 21.63 -15.17
CA MET A 177 -6.33 22.70 -14.86
C MET A 177 -6.53 23.34 -13.49
N ASP A 178 -6.84 22.55 -12.47
CA ASP A 178 -6.89 23.03 -11.08
C ASP A 178 -5.55 23.61 -10.65
N ALA A 179 -5.58 24.82 -10.10
CA ALA A 179 -4.39 25.60 -9.82
C ALA A 179 -3.48 24.94 -8.77
N GLU A 180 -4.05 24.35 -7.72
CA GLU A 180 -3.25 23.70 -6.67
C GLU A 180 -2.68 22.37 -7.13
N VAL A 181 -3.45 21.58 -7.88
CA VAL A 181 -2.97 20.33 -8.49
C VAL A 181 -1.80 20.61 -9.43
N LEU A 182 -1.94 21.61 -10.30
CA LEU A 182 -0.84 21.99 -11.22
C LEU A 182 0.36 22.58 -10.47
N SER A 183 0.16 23.26 -9.33
CA SER A 183 1.26 23.75 -8.49
C SER A 183 2.09 22.61 -7.89
N LYS A 184 1.45 21.53 -7.42
CA LYS A 184 2.14 20.32 -6.93
C LYS A 184 2.93 19.63 -8.03
N ILE A 185 2.35 19.45 -9.22
CA ILE A 185 3.02 18.89 -10.38
C ILE A 185 4.24 19.75 -10.74
N LYS A 186 4.04 21.07 -10.87
CA LYS A 186 5.11 22.02 -11.18
C LYS A 186 6.25 21.96 -10.17
N LEU A 187 5.94 21.86 -8.88
CA LEU A 187 6.95 21.70 -7.82
C LEU A 187 7.85 20.47 -8.10
N GLY A 188 7.25 19.32 -8.40
CA GLY A 188 7.99 18.11 -8.72
C GLY A 188 8.87 18.28 -9.97
N LEU A 189 8.33 18.86 -11.04
CA LEU A 189 9.06 19.10 -12.29
C LEU A 189 10.24 20.07 -12.11
N ASP A 190 10.02 21.18 -11.41
CA ASP A 190 11.07 22.20 -11.15
C ASP A 190 12.24 21.61 -10.35
N LYS A 191 12.00 20.58 -9.53
CA LYS A 191 13.01 19.87 -8.75
C LYS A 191 13.51 18.58 -9.42
N GLN A 192 13.12 18.33 -10.67
CA GLN A 192 13.50 17.13 -11.44
C GLN A 192 13.14 15.82 -10.72
N LYS A 193 12.03 15.81 -9.99
CA LYS A 193 11.50 14.68 -9.27
C LYS A 193 10.43 13.96 -10.09
N ARG A 194 10.17 12.68 -9.79
CA ARG A 194 9.10 11.91 -10.41
C ARG A 194 7.74 12.38 -9.95
N ILE A 195 6.74 12.19 -10.79
CA ILE A 195 5.33 12.41 -10.46
C ILE A 195 4.62 11.12 -10.84
N ASP A 196 4.18 10.39 -9.83
CA ASP A 196 3.43 9.16 -10.03
C ASP A 196 1.95 9.45 -10.30
N GLY A 197 1.31 8.54 -10.99
CA GLY A 197 -0.07 8.67 -11.40
C GLY A 197 -0.98 7.62 -10.80
N HIS A 198 -2.26 7.97 -10.81
CA HIS A 198 -3.41 7.15 -10.43
C HIS A 198 -4.58 7.60 -11.30
N ALA A 199 -4.85 6.90 -12.38
CA ALA A 199 -5.81 7.35 -13.38
C ALA A 199 -6.59 6.18 -13.99
N PRO A 200 -7.49 5.53 -13.19
CA PRO A 200 -8.29 4.41 -13.65
C PRO A 200 -9.18 4.83 -14.84
N TYR A 201 -9.17 4.02 -15.89
CA TYR A 201 -9.98 4.18 -17.11
C TYR A 201 -9.77 5.48 -17.89
N LEU A 202 -8.78 6.31 -17.50
CA LEU A 202 -8.47 7.53 -18.24
C LEU A 202 -7.88 7.18 -19.61
N SER A 203 -8.42 7.77 -20.68
CA SER A 203 -8.06 7.44 -22.06
C SER A 203 -8.14 8.65 -23.00
N GLY A 204 -7.67 8.50 -24.23
CA GLY A 204 -7.81 9.48 -25.28
C GLY A 204 -7.09 10.81 -25.00
N LYS A 205 -7.77 11.94 -25.26
CA LYS A 205 -7.17 13.28 -25.12
C LYS A 205 -6.93 13.65 -23.66
N ASP A 206 -7.76 13.20 -22.75
CA ASP A 206 -7.61 13.47 -21.32
C ASP A 206 -6.39 12.72 -20.76
N LEU A 207 -6.17 11.48 -21.18
CA LEU A 207 -4.93 10.76 -20.88
C LEU A 207 -3.69 11.48 -21.48
N CYS A 208 -3.78 11.98 -22.72
CA CYS A 208 -2.71 12.77 -23.31
C CYS A 208 -2.41 14.03 -22.49
N ALA A 209 -3.45 14.73 -22.00
CA ALA A 209 -3.28 15.90 -21.14
C ALA A 209 -2.62 15.55 -19.81
N TYR A 210 -3.04 14.46 -19.18
CA TYR A 210 -2.47 13.94 -17.94
C TYR A 210 -0.98 13.59 -18.11
N VAL A 211 -0.61 12.86 -19.15
CA VAL A 211 0.80 12.54 -19.44
C VAL A 211 1.60 13.80 -19.80
N ALA A 212 1.04 14.71 -20.59
CA ALA A 212 1.70 15.95 -20.98
C ALA A 212 1.95 16.90 -19.79
N SER A 213 1.21 16.77 -18.70
CA SER A 213 1.44 17.52 -17.46
C SER A 213 2.73 17.08 -16.73
N GLY A 214 3.30 15.92 -17.10
CA GLY A 214 4.51 15.37 -16.49
C GLY A 214 4.29 14.15 -15.61
N VAL A 215 3.05 13.67 -15.45
CA VAL A 215 2.76 12.42 -14.75
C VAL A 215 3.32 11.26 -15.57
N ALA A 216 4.09 10.36 -14.93
CA ALA A 216 4.97 9.44 -15.63
C ALA A 216 4.61 7.95 -15.45
N SER A 217 3.70 7.61 -14.53
CA SER A 217 3.31 6.22 -14.22
C SER A 217 1.81 6.08 -14.01
N ASP A 218 1.34 4.85 -13.91
CA ASP A 218 -0.01 4.50 -13.45
C ASP A 218 -0.04 3.06 -12.92
N HIS A 219 -0.78 2.82 -11.84
CA HIS A 219 -0.96 1.50 -11.22
C HIS A 219 -2.42 1.01 -11.27
N GLU A 220 -3.32 1.75 -11.90
CA GLU A 220 -4.76 1.48 -11.91
C GLU A 220 -5.23 0.68 -13.15
N CYS A 221 -4.31 0.23 -14.01
CA CYS A 221 -4.69 -0.56 -15.17
C CYS A 221 -5.29 -1.91 -14.77
N THR A 222 -6.53 -2.17 -15.21
CA THR A 222 -7.25 -3.42 -14.94
C THR A 222 -7.38 -4.34 -16.16
N ASN A 223 -6.91 -3.91 -17.34
CA ASN A 223 -6.98 -4.68 -18.57
C ASN A 223 -5.85 -4.33 -19.55
N SER A 224 -5.63 -5.23 -20.51
CA SER A 224 -4.52 -5.11 -21.47
C SER A 224 -4.63 -3.93 -22.43
N ASP A 225 -5.84 -3.51 -22.79
CA ASP A 225 -6.03 -2.42 -23.74
C ASP A 225 -5.69 -1.07 -23.11
N GLU A 226 -6.13 -0.83 -21.89
CA GLU A 226 -5.77 0.32 -21.07
C GLU A 226 -4.26 0.39 -20.83
N ALA A 227 -3.64 -0.72 -20.42
CA ALA A 227 -2.21 -0.83 -20.22
C ALA A 227 -1.43 -0.50 -21.50
N MET A 228 -1.87 -1.01 -22.66
CA MET A 228 -1.23 -0.76 -23.93
C MET A 228 -1.37 0.70 -24.38
N GLU A 229 -2.51 1.35 -24.14
CA GLU A 229 -2.70 2.77 -24.44
C GLU A 229 -1.74 3.64 -23.63
N LYS A 230 -1.66 3.44 -22.32
CA LYS A 230 -0.75 4.18 -21.43
C LYS A 230 0.72 3.93 -21.78
N LEU A 231 1.09 2.69 -22.09
CA LEU A 231 2.46 2.37 -22.53
C LEU A 231 2.83 3.08 -23.84
N ARG A 232 1.92 3.13 -24.84
CA ARG A 232 2.15 3.85 -26.10
C ARG A 232 2.39 5.34 -25.92
N LEU A 233 1.81 5.93 -24.88
CA LEU A 233 2.03 7.32 -24.49
C LEU A 233 3.28 7.53 -23.64
N GLY A 234 4.02 6.46 -23.36
CA GLY A 234 5.32 6.53 -22.68
C GLY A 234 5.26 6.43 -21.17
N MET A 235 4.11 6.16 -20.57
CA MET A 235 3.99 5.93 -19.13
C MET A 235 4.70 4.65 -18.70
N TYR A 236 5.15 4.62 -17.45
CA TYR A 236 5.48 3.38 -16.77
C TYR A 236 4.20 2.74 -16.23
N LEU A 237 4.12 1.42 -16.38
CA LEU A 237 3.01 0.62 -15.87
C LEU A 237 3.47 -0.05 -14.58
N MET A 238 2.84 0.32 -13.51
CA MET A 238 3.03 -0.30 -12.20
C MET A 238 2.01 -1.42 -12.07
N ILE A 239 2.47 -2.65 -12.21
CA ILE A 239 1.63 -3.86 -12.15
C ILE A 239 1.34 -4.14 -10.69
N ARG A 240 0.08 -3.97 -10.30
CA ARG A 240 -0.34 -4.00 -8.90
C ARG A 240 -0.80 -5.39 -8.46
N GLU A 241 -0.38 -5.79 -7.25
CA GLU A 241 -0.89 -6.97 -6.55
C GLU A 241 -1.08 -6.67 -5.06
N GLY A 242 -2.11 -5.90 -4.76
CA GLY A 242 -2.53 -5.54 -3.41
C GLY A 242 -3.37 -6.62 -2.72
N SER A 243 -3.95 -6.31 -1.57
CA SER A 243 -4.90 -7.20 -0.88
C SER A 243 -6.32 -7.08 -1.44
N ALA A 244 -6.75 -5.89 -1.83
CA ALA A 244 -8.05 -5.64 -2.45
C ALA A 244 -7.97 -5.58 -3.99
N ALA A 245 -7.06 -4.78 -4.52
CA ALA A 245 -6.85 -4.61 -5.96
C ALA A 245 -5.74 -5.57 -6.43
N ARG A 246 -6.10 -6.55 -7.26
CA ARG A 246 -5.22 -7.65 -7.72
C ARG A 246 -5.25 -7.72 -9.23
N ASP A 247 -4.39 -6.94 -9.87
CA ASP A 247 -4.46 -6.72 -11.31
C ASP A 247 -3.47 -7.58 -12.11
N LEU A 248 -2.54 -8.28 -11.43
CA LEU A 248 -1.50 -9.08 -12.08
C LEU A 248 -2.06 -10.12 -13.06
N ASP A 249 -3.11 -10.87 -12.67
CA ASP A 249 -3.70 -11.91 -13.54
C ASP A 249 -4.41 -11.28 -14.73
N ALA A 250 -5.11 -10.17 -14.54
CA ALA A 250 -5.80 -9.44 -15.61
C ALA A 250 -4.80 -8.88 -16.64
N LEU A 251 -3.60 -8.49 -16.18
CA LEU A 251 -2.53 -7.95 -17.02
C LEU A 251 -1.57 -9.03 -17.55
N MET A 252 -1.71 -10.29 -17.15
CA MET A 252 -0.84 -11.39 -17.60
C MET A 252 -0.81 -11.56 -19.14
N PRO A 253 -1.92 -11.45 -19.89
CA PRO A 253 -1.88 -11.49 -21.36
C PRO A 253 -1.05 -10.35 -21.97
N PHE A 254 -1.10 -9.16 -21.37
CA PHE A 254 -0.27 -8.02 -21.75
C PHE A 254 1.22 -8.30 -21.49
N LEU A 255 1.59 -8.77 -20.30
CA LEU A 255 2.98 -9.03 -19.90
C LEU A 255 3.67 -10.09 -20.77
N LYS A 256 2.92 -11.05 -21.33
CA LYS A 256 3.44 -12.06 -22.25
C LYS A 256 3.81 -11.53 -23.63
N GLN A 257 3.20 -10.44 -24.08
CA GLN A 257 3.28 -9.96 -25.46
C GLN A 257 3.94 -8.59 -25.59
N ALA A 258 3.79 -7.73 -24.58
CA ALA A 258 4.28 -6.35 -24.62
C ALA A 258 5.76 -6.25 -24.21
N PRO A 259 6.44 -5.15 -24.60
CA PRO A 259 7.73 -4.81 -24.04
C PRO A 259 7.62 -4.46 -22.56
N THR A 260 8.29 -5.21 -21.69
CA THR A 260 8.22 -5.04 -20.23
C THR A 260 9.19 -3.99 -19.67
N ARG A 261 9.95 -3.31 -20.53
CA ARG A 261 10.98 -2.33 -20.12
C ARG A 261 10.44 -1.19 -19.24
N LYS A 262 9.18 -0.81 -19.43
CA LYS A 262 8.49 0.19 -18.62
C LYS A 262 7.43 -0.42 -17.69
N CYS A 263 7.56 -1.69 -17.36
CA CYS A 263 6.71 -2.35 -16.37
C CYS A 263 7.51 -2.53 -15.07
N ILE A 264 6.89 -2.25 -13.94
CA ILE A 264 7.44 -2.45 -12.60
C ILE A 264 6.39 -3.11 -11.71
N PHE A 265 6.81 -3.85 -10.70
CA PHE A 265 5.90 -4.46 -9.73
C PHE A 265 5.68 -3.56 -8.53
N VAL A 266 4.43 -3.53 -8.07
CA VAL A 266 4.01 -2.76 -6.90
C VAL A 266 3.01 -3.55 -6.06
N THR A 267 2.98 -3.29 -4.76
CA THR A 267 2.03 -3.97 -3.87
C THR A 267 0.86 -3.09 -3.45
N ASP A 268 1.03 -1.78 -3.44
CA ASP A 268 -0.01 -0.84 -3.04
C ASP A 268 -0.51 -1.15 -1.62
N ASP A 269 -1.82 -1.26 -1.38
CA ASP A 269 -2.41 -1.62 -0.10
C ASP A 269 -2.30 -3.12 0.21
N ARG A 270 -1.48 -3.48 1.19
CA ARG A 270 -1.29 -4.87 1.59
C ARG A 270 -1.53 -5.09 3.07
N TYR A 271 -2.39 -6.07 3.39
CA TYR A 271 -2.60 -6.53 4.76
C TYR A 271 -1.40 -7.33 5.28
N PRO A 272 -1.21 -7.41 6.62
CA PRO A 272 -0.08 -8.10 7.22
C PRO A 272 0.08 -9.55 6.76
N SER A 273 -1.04 -10.28 6.61
CA SER A 273 -1.05 -11.67 6.17
C SER A 273 -0.46 -11.90 4.78
N ALA A 274 -0.57 -10.89 3.91
CA ALA A 274 -0.05 -10.95 2.55
C ALA A 274 1.44 -10.56 2.42
N LEU A 275 2.07 -10.03 3.48
CA LEU A 275 3.46 -9.57 3.41
C LEU A 275 4.49 -10.70 3.39
N LYS A 276 4.14 -11.91 3.88
CA LYS A 276 5.02 -13.10 3.82
C LYS A 276 5.34 -13.53 2.39
N GLU A 277 4.46 -13.18 1.45
CA GLU A 277 4.64 -13.32 0.02
C GLU A 277 4.50 -11.92 -0.59
N HIS A 278 5.61 -11.31 -0.94
CA HIS A 278 5.68 -9.91 -1.40
C HIS A 278 5.91 -9.84 -2.92
N ILE A 279 6.90 -9.09 -3.39
CA ILE A 279 7.24 -9.03 -4.82
C ILE A 279 7.63 -10.40 -5.39
N ASN A 280 8.19 -11.29 -4.59
CA ASN A 280 8.60 -12.64 -5.01
C ASN A 280 7.44 -13.47 -5.59
N ILE A 281 6.21 -13.34 -5.06
CA ILE A 281 5.06 -14.07 -5.58
C ILE A 281 4.64 -13.55 -6.96
N MET A 282 4.82 -12.26 -7.23
CA MET A 282 4.53 -11.67 -8.53
C MET A 282 5.51 -12.20 -9.59
N VAL A 283 6.82 -12.25 -9.25
CA VAL A 283 7.84 -12.88 -10.10
C VAL A 283 7.48 -14.33 -10.38
N LYS A 284 7.16 -15.11 -9.34
CA LYS A 284 6.76 -16.50 -9.47
C LYS A 284 5.56 -16.67 -10.42
N ARG A 285 4.47 -15.93 -10.18
CA ARG A 285 3.25 -16.02 -11.00
C ARG A 285 3.50 -15.65 -12.46
N CYS A 286 4.36 -14.66 -12.73
CA CYS A 286 4.76 -14.31 -14.10
C CYS A 286 5.49 -15.48 -14.77
N VAL A 287 6.46 -16.09 -14.10
CA VAL A 287 7.24 -17.22 -14.64
C VAL A 287 6.35 -18.46 -14.84
N ASP A 288 5.51 -18.80 -13.86
CA ASP A 288 4.54 -19.90 -13.97
C ASP A 288 3.58 -19.74 -15.16
N ASN A 289 3.30 -18.50 -15.55
CA ASN A 289 2.46 -18.16 -16.69
C ASN A 289 3.25 -17.99 -18.01
N GLY A 290 4.56 -18.24 -18.02
CA GLY A 290 5.39 -18.24 -19.23
C GLY A 290 6.00 -16.89 -19.60
N VAL A 291 6.03 -15.92 -18.69
CA VAL A 291 6.87 -14.72 -18.81
C VAL A 291 8.32 -15.14 -18.57
N ASP A 292 9.24 -14.64 -19.37
CA ASP A 292 10.69 -14.91 -19.20
C ASP A 292 11.16 -14.51 -17.80
N VAL A 293 11.97 -15.37 -17.17
CA VAL A 293 12.42 -15.18 -15.78
C VAL A 293 13.23 -13.90 -15.60
N ILE A 294 14.08 -13.56 -16.58
CA ILE A 294 14.91 -12.35 -16.50
C ILE A 294 14.03 -11.11 -16.59
N LYS A 295 13.03 -11.11 -17.48
CA LYS A 295 12.06 -10.01 -17.59
C LYS A 295 11.24 -9.84 -16.33
N ALA A 296 10.82 -10.94 -15.69
CA ALA A 296 10.11 -10.88 -14.41
C ALA A 296 10.99 -10.25 -13.31
N ILE A 297 12.27 -10.63 -13.25
CA ILE A 297 13.22 -10.05 -12.29
C ILE A 297 13.55 -8.59 -12.65
N GLN A 298 13.65 -8.23 -13.95
CA GLN A 298 13.81 -6.83 -14.37
C GLN A 298 12.67 -5.95 -13.84
N MET A 299 11.42 -6.39 -13.96
CA MET A 299 10.25 -5.66 -13.43
C MET A 299 10.27 -5.54 -11.90
N ALA A 300 10.87 -6.50 -11.22
CA ALA A 300 11.01 -6.53 -9.76
C ALA A 300 12.25 -5.77 -9.26
N SER A 301 13.11 -5.24 -10.11
CA SER A 301 14.42 -4.70 -9.71
C SER A 301 14.86 -3.49 -10.55
N ILE A 302 15.60 -3.72 -11.64
CA ILE A 302 16.27 -2.66 -12.40
C ILE A 302 15.29 -1.66 -13.03
N ASN A 303 14.11 -2.10 -13.49
CA ASN A 303 13.14 -1.19 -14.09
C ASN A 303 12.64 -0.17 -13.06
N THR A 304 12.38 -0.61 -11.83
CA THR A 304 12.00 0.28 -10.72
C THR A 304 13.14 1.23 -10.37
N ALA A 305 14.37 0.70 -10.27
CA ALA A 305 15.55 1.52 -9.95
C ALA A 305 15.79 2.61 -11.01
N GLU A 306 15.66 2.29 -12.30
CA GLU A 306 15.82 3.25 -13.38
C GLU A 306 14.69 4.29 -13.41
N TYR A 307 13.45 3.88 -13.16
CA TYR A 307 12.32 4.80 -13.11
C TYR A 307 12.53 5.88 -12.06
N PHE A 308 12.89 5.50 -10.85
CA PHE A 308 13.11 6.43 -9.74
C PHE A 308 14.52 7.05 -9.70
N GLY A 309 15.40 6.70 -10.65
CA GLY A 309 16.78 7.21 -10.69
C GLY A 309 17.65 6.73 -9.53
N LEU A 310 17.36 5.55 -8.98
CA LEU A 310 18.15 4.92 -7.91
C LEU A 310 19.45 4.36 -8.50
N LYS A 311 20.52 5.12 -8.37
CA LYS A 311 21.81 4.76 -8.95
C LYS A 311 22.40 3.55 -8.27
N ASN A 312 22.99 2.65 -9.07
CA ASN A 312 23.74 1.49 -8.61
C ASN A 312 22.90 0.49 -7.75
N LEU A 313 21.62 0.35 -8.07
CA LEU A 313 20.68 -0.57 -7.42
C LEU A 313 19.93 -1.39 -8.49
N GLY A 314 19.51 -2.59 -8.15
CA GLY A 314 18.64 -3.43 -8.98
C GLY A 314 19.34 -4.27 -10.04
N ALA A 315 20.68 -4.38 -10.03
CA ALA A 315 21.43 -5.25 -10.93
C ALA A 315 22.67 -5.84 -10.24
N ILE A 316 23.25 -6.89 -10.85
CA ILE A 316 24.51 -7.49 -10.43
C ILE A 316 25.58 -6.99 -11.39
N ALA A 317 26.35 -5.99 -10.97
CA ALA A 317 27.44 -5.42 -11.74
C ALA A 317 28.44 -4.71 -10.80
N PRO A 318 29.73 -4.57 -11.18
CA PRO A 318 30.67 -3.78 -10.40
C PRO A 318 30.16 -2.38 -10.14
N ASN A 319 30.40 -1.88 -8.91
CA ASN A 319 29.91 -0.61 -8.38
C ASN A 319 28.39 -0.55 -8.07
N TYR A 320 27.66 -1.67 -8.19
CA TYR A 320 26.29 -1.76 -7.69
C TYR A 320 26.31 -2.18 -6.20
N LYS A 321 25.29 -1.77 -5.47
CA LYS A 321 25.07 -2.24 -4.11
C LYS A 321 24.87 -3.77 -4.10
N ALA A 322 25.46 -4.41 -3.13
CA ALA A 322 25.31 -5.85 -2.94
C ALA A 322 23.99 -6.14 -2.19
N ASP A 323 22.87 -5.80 -2.82
CA ASP A 323 21.52 -6.15 -2.43
C ASP A 323 21.10 -7.32 -3.32
N LEU A 324 21.19 -8.55 -2.78
CA LEU A 324 21.20 -9.78 -3.57
C LEU A 324 20.32 -10.86 -2.94
N LEU A 325 19.76 -11.73 -3.79
CA LEU A 325 18.97 -12.89 -3.40
C LEU A 325 19.65 -14.16 -3.93
N LEU A 326 19.89 -15.11 -3.03
CA LEU A 326 20.34 -16.45 -3.40
C LEU A 326 19.16 -17.41 -3.34
N PHE A 327 18.87 -18.07 -4.46
CA PHE A 327 17.81 -19.07 -4.59
C PHE A 327 18.42 -20.47 -4.80
N ASP A 328 17.87 -21.47 -4.14
CA ASP A 328 18.25 -22.87 -4.38
C ASP A 328 17.69 -23.38 -5.72
N ASN A 329 16.57 -22.81 -6.18
CA ASN A 329 15.96 -23.05 -7.48
C ASN A 329 15.09 -21.87 -7.90
N LEU A 330 14.64 -21.83 -9.16
CA LEU A 330 13.73 -20.79 -9.69
C LEU A 330 12.29 -21.30 -9.82
N ILE A 331 11.83 -22.13 -8.88
CA ILE A 331 10.46 -22.66 -8.85
C ILE A 331 9.60 -21.85 -7.87
N ASP A 332 10.05 -21.73 -6.63
CA ASP A 332 9.27 -21.10 -5.58
C ASP A 332 9.56 -19.61 -5.40
N PHE A 333 10.67 -19.13 -5.96
CA PHE A 333 11.17 -17.76 -5.79
C PHE A 333 11.22 -17.31 -4.32
N LYS A 334 11.52 -18.27 -3.42
CA LYS A 334 11.80 -18.01 -2.01
C LYS A 334 13.32 -17.99 -1.83
N PRO A 335 13.90 -16.83 -1.48
CA PRO A 335 15.36 -16.77 -1.32
C PRO A 335 15.81 -17.59 -0.11
N SER A 336 16.82 -18.44 -0.30
CA SER A 336 17.48 -19.13 0.82
C SER A 336 18.39 -18.19 1.61
N ILE A 337 18.92 -17.14 0.95
CA ILE A 337 19.69 -16.07 1.60
C ILE A 337 19.29 -14.72 1.00
N VAL A 338 19.07 -13.74 1.86
CA VAL A 338 18.89 -12.33 1.49
C VAL A 338 20.10 -11.55 1.98
N ILE A 339 20.75 -10.85 1.06
CA ILE A 339 21.92 -10.01 1.33
C ILE A 339 21.51 -8.55 1.09
N LYS A 340 21.80 -7.69 2.07
CA LYS A 340 21.56 -6.26 2.02
C LYS A 340 22.84 -5.50 2.36
N ASP A 341 23.27 -4.60 1.44
CA ASP A 341 24.54 -3.89 1.57
C ASP A 341 25.72 -4.84 1.92
N GLY A 342 25.75 -6.02 1.27
CA GLY A 342 26.79 -7.06 1.47
C GLY A 342 26.66 -7.89 2.74
N ASN A 343 25.66 -7.65 3.58
CA ASN A 343 25.43 -8.39 4.83
C ASN A 343 24.24 -9.34 4.68
N ILE A 344 24.34 -10.53 5.23
CA ILE A 344 23.21 -11.45 5.28
C ILE A 344 22.20 -10.94 6.30
N VAL A 345 20.98 -10.64 5.88
CA VAL A 345 19.90 -10.12 6.73
C VAL A 345 18.80 -11.12 7.00
N ALA A 346 18.58 -12.09 6.06
CA ALA A 346 17.62 -13.17 6.27
C ALA A 346 18.14 -14.48 5.68
N LYS A 347 17.72 -15.61 6.27
CA LYS A 347 17.98 -16.97 5.78
C LYS A 347 16.72 -17.83 5.93
N ASN A 348 16.42 -18.60 4.89
CA ASN A 348 15.32 -19.60 4.88
C ASN A 348 13.98 -19.01 5.37
N GLY A 349 13.69 -17.78 4.99
CA GLY A 349 12.43 -17.10 5.35
C GLY A 349 12.41 -16.43 6.72
N GLU A 350 13.55 -16.38 7.44
CA GLU A 350 13.66 -15.79 8.77
C GLU A 350 14.75 -14.71 8.81
N MET A 351 14.50 -13.65 9.59
CA MET A 351 15.49 -12.62 9.86
C MET A 351 16.64 -13.19 10.69
N VAL A 352 17.87 -12.82 10.35
CA VAL A 352 19.09 -13.22 11.10
C VAL A 352 19.82 -12.03 11.72
N VAL A 353 19.27 -10.83 11.57
CA VAL A 353 19.75 -9.61 12.20
C VAL A 353 18.67 -9.03 13.09
N GLU A 354 19.06 -8.48 14.22
CA GLU A 354 18.17 -7.71 15.08
C GLU A 354 18.01 -6.30 14.49
N ILE A 355 16.79 -5.80 14.53
CA ILE A 355 16.47 -4.42 14.14
C ILE A 355 16.16 -3.67 15.43
N GLU A 356 16.94 -2.64 15.71
CA GLU A 356 16.67 -1.75 16.84
C GLU A 356 15.39 -0.95 16.54
N GLU A 357 14.45 -0.99 17.48
CA GLU A 357 13.25 -0.16 17.37
C GLU A 357 13.63 1.31 17.65
N PRO A 358 13.35 2.22 16.70
CA PRO A 358 13.59 3.63 16.92
C PRO A 358 12.74 4.12 18.09
N GLN A 359 13.32 4.93 18.96
CA GLN A 359 12.55 5.65 19.98
C GLN A 359 11.70 6.73 19.32
N ILE A 360 10.46 6.38 18.97
CA ILE A 360 9.54 7.30 18.32
C ILE A 360 8.58 7.85 19.37
N SER A 361 8.35 9.16 19.32
CA SER A 361 7.31 9.77 20.13
C SER A 361 5.95 9.16 19.81
N SER A 362 5.16 8.85 20.83
CA SER A 362 3.82 8.29 20.66
C SER A 362 2.95 9.23 19.82
N LEU A 363 2.41 8.74 18.71
CA LEU A 363 1.42 9.44 17.88
C LEU A 363 -0.01 9.07 18.31
N ARG A 364 -0.25 9.09 19.60
CA ARG A 364 -1.58 8.89 20.21
C ARG A 364 -2.35 10.22 20.20
N GLY A 365 -3.65 10.12 20.45
CA GLY A 365 -4.51 11.32 20.53
C GLY A 365 -5.01 11.79 19.17
N THR A 366 -5.13 10.90 18.20
CA THR A 366 -5.63 11.19 16.84
C THR A 366 -7.09 10.77 16.63
N VAL A 367 -7.73 10.19 17.65
CA VAL A 367 -9.16 9.87 17.63
C VAL A 367 -9.88 10.88 18.50
N ASN A 368 -10.23 12.01 17.91
CA ASN A 368 -10.86 13.15 18.55
C ASN A 368 -12.30 13.31 18.05
N ILE A 369 -13.22 12.50 18.59
CA ILE A 369 -14.64 12.65 18.28
C ILE A 369 -15.32 13.54 19.32
N ARG A 370 -16.39 14.24 18.92
CA ARG A 370 -17.31 14.83 19.88
C ARG A 370 -17.94 13.71 20.72
N TRP A 371 -18.22 13.95 21.99
CA TRP A 371 -19.00 13.01 22.79
C TRP A 371 -20.32 12.69 22.10
N LEU A 372 -20.61 11.40 21.92
CA LEU A 372 -21.81 10.92 21.23
C LEU A 372 -22.79 10.33 22.22
N GLU A 373 -24.05 10.76 22.10
CA GLU A 373 -25.20 10.13 22.74
C GLU A 373 -25.87 9.15 21.76
N PRO A 374 -26.67 8.17 22.22
CA PRO A 374 -27.36 7.23 21.35
C PRO A 374 -28.23 7.90 20.27
N GLU A 375 -28.76 9.08 20.55
CA GLU A 375 -29.58 9.87 19.64
C GLU A 375 -28.79 10.39 18.44
N ASP A 376 -27.48 10.65 18.61
CA ASP A 376 -26.63 11.21 17.56
C ASP A 376 -26.46 10.27 16.36
N ILE A 377 -26.57 8.94 16.58
CA ILE A 377 -26.44 7.92 15.53
C ILE A 377 -27.77 7.47 14.92
N LYS A 378 -28.90 7.94 15.46
CA LYS A 378 -30.22 7.64 14.90
C LYS A 378 -30.45 8.36 13.57
N ILE A 379 -31.22 7.73 12.69
CA ILE A 379 -31.61 8.28 11.39
C ILE A 379 -33.13 8.48 11.41
N THR A 380 -33.60 9.73 11.43
CA THR A 380 -35.05 10.00 11.35
C THR A 380 -35.58 9.54 9.99
N ALA A 381 -36.55 8.64 10.00
CA ALA A 381 -37.13 8.09 8.79
C ALA A 381 -38.00 9.14 8.07
N LYS A 382 -37.73 9.36 6.77
CA LYS A 382 -38.56 10.18 5.86
C LYS A 382 -39.38 9.28 4.93
N SER A 383 -38.97 8.03 4.73
CA SER A 383 -39.57 7.00 3.92
C SER A 383 -39.12 5.63 4.44
N ASP A 384 -39.77 4.54 4.04
CA ASP A 384 -39.29 3.17 4.25
C ASP A 384 -38.33 2.68 3.15
N LYS A 385 -37.92 3.57 2.22
CA LYS A 385 -37.00 3.28 1.14
C LYS A 385 -35.80 4.21 1.16
N VAL A 386 -34.64 3.61 0.98
CA VAL A 386 -33.35 4.32 0.99
C VAL A 386 -32.50 3.93 -0.21
N LYS A 387 -31.58 4.81 -0.60
CA LYS A 387 -30.44 4.46 -1.45
C LYS A 387 -29.42 3.70 -0.60
N ALA A 388 -29.15 2.45 -0.95
CA ALA A 388 -28.13 1.63 -0.28
C ALA A 388 -26.87 1.53 -1.15
N ILE A 389 -25.72 1.48 -0.51
CA ILE A 389 -24.42 1.21 -1.13
C ILE A 389 -24.29 -0.31 -1.27
N ASN A 390 -24.24 -0.83 -2.48
CA ASN A 390 -24.04 -2.27 -2.71
C ASN A 390 -22.57 -2.59 -2.87
N VAL A 391 -22.07 -3.51 -2.06
CA VAL A 391 -20.70 -4.02 -2.14
C VAL A 391 -20.66 -5.37 -2.85
N LYS A 392 -19.50 -5.66 -3.45
CA LYS A 392 -19.15 -6.97 -3.98
C LYS A 392 -17.82 -7.40 -3.40
N ASP A 393 -17.72 -8.67 -3.05
CA ASP A 393 -16.47 -9.25 -2.54
C ASP A 393 -15.32 -8.98 -3.51
N THR A 394 -14.17 -8.54 -2.98
CA THR A 394 -12.94 -8.25 -3.74
C THR A 394 -13.03 -7.14 -4.80
N GLN A 395 -14.01 -6.23 -4.70
CA GLN A 395 -14.13 -5.08 -5.59
C GLN A 395 -14.21 -3.77 -4.79
N LEU A 396 -13.55 -2.71 -5.30
CA LEU A 396 -13.58 -1.38 -4.69
C LEU A 396 -14.75 -0.53 -5.21
N VAL A 397 -15.18 -0.81 -6.45
CA VAL A 397 -16.33 -0.16 -7.08
C VAL A 397 -17.61 -0.64 -6.42
N THR A 398 -18.48 0.30 -6.08
CA THR A 398 -19.80 0.04 -5.50
C THR A 398 -20.89 0.40 -6.50
N THR A 399 -22.11 -0.12 -6.29
CA THR A 399 -23.29 0.28 -7.04
C THR A 399 -24.37 0.79 -6.10
N SER A 400 -25.39 1.44 -6.61
CA SER A 400 -26.54 1.93 -5.85
C SER A 400 -27.79 1.12 -6.13
N SER A 401 -28.59 0.86 -5.09
CA SER A 401 -29.97 0.33 -5.25
C SER A 401 -30.92 1.02 -4.28
N VAL A 402 -32.22 0.99 -4.62
CA VAL A 402 -33.28 1.41 -3.70
C VAL A 402 -33.77 0.22 -2.90
N GLU A 403 -33.54 0.27 -1.60
CA GLU A 403 -33.82 -0.85 -0.68
C GLU A 403 -34.85 -0.46 0.38
N LYS A 404 -35.54 -1.47 0.90
CA LYS A 404 -36.48 -1.30 2.00
C LYS A 404 -35.77 -1.46 3.34
N ILE A 405 -36.03 -0.54 4.26
CA ILE A 405 -35.54 -0.56 5.62
C ILE A 405 -36.67 -0.81 6.63
N ASN A 406 -36.30 -1.13 7.87
CA ASN A 406 -37.25 -1.14 8.98
C ASN A 406 -37.42 0.28 9.51
N VAL A 407 -38.65 0.64 9.89
CA VAL A 407 -38.93 1.90 10.58
C VAL A 407 -39.53 1.57 11.93
N VAL A 408 -38.78 1.96 13.00
CA VAL A 408 -39.17 1.71 14.39
C VAL A 408 -39.19 3.03 15.14
N ASP A 409 -40.28 3.37 15.75
CA ASP A 409 -40.47 4.62 16.53
C ASP A 409 -40.08 5.91 15.75
N GLY A 410 -40.29 5.89 14.42
CA GLY A 410 -39.93 7.00 13.54
C GLY A 410 -38.46 7.06 13.10
N TYR A 411 -37.69 6.06 13.45
CA TYR A 411 -36.28 5.95 13.04
C TYR A 411 -36.08 4.82 12.02
N ALA A 412 -35.15 5.06 11.10
CA ALA A 412 -34.72 4.11 10.07
C ALA A 412 -33.70 3.13 10.69
N GLU A 413 -34.02 1.84 10.66
CA GLU A 413 -33.22 0.77 11.25
C GLU A 413 -32.80 -0.26 10.19
N SER A 414 -31.75 -1.04 10.47
CA SER A 414 -31.27 -2.11 9.61
C SER A 414 -32.36 -3.13 9.29
N ASN A 415 -32.45 -3.58 8.04
CA ASN A 415 -33.24 -4.72 7.61
C ASN A 415 -32.30 -5.92 7.39
N ILE A 416 -32.15 -6.72 8.43
CA ILE A 416 -31.21 -7.85 8.45
C ILE A 416 -31.63 -8.96 7.47
N GLU A 417 -32.93 -9.12 7.23
CA GLU A 417 -33.45 -10.15 6.33
C GLU A 417 -33.00 -9.90 4.89
N ASP A 418 -33.05 -8.65 4.46
CA ASP A 418 -32.65 -8.21 3.10
C ASP A 418 -31.18 -7.76 3.03
N ASP A 419 -30.40 -7.94 4.11
CA ASP A 419 -28.99 -7.53 4.25
C ASP A 419 -28.78 -6.03 3.99
N VAL A 420 -29.68 -5.18 4.49
CA VAL A 420 -29.57 -3.72 4.42
C VAL A 420 -29.20 -3.18 5.80
N LEU A 421 -27.91 -2.91 6.01
CA LEU A 421 -27.34 -2.58 7.30
C LEU A 421 -27.04 -1.10 7.44
N LYS A 422 -27.22 -0.56 8.65
CA LYS A 422 -26.84 0.81 8.96
C LYS A 422 -25.32 0.99 8.89
N ILE A 423 -24.87 2.06 8.25
CA ILE A 423 -23.47 2.49 8.17
C ILE A 423 -23.33 3.93 8.64
N LEU A 424 -22.28 4.20 9.39
CA LEU A 424 -21.90 5.54 9.86
C LEU A 424 -20.47 5.85 9.48
N VAL A 425 -20.20 7.09 9.11
CA VAL A 425 -18.84 7.63 8.98
C VAL A 425 -18.74 8.85 9.91
N ILE A 426 -17.92 8.72 10.95
CA ILE A 426 -17.83 9.70 12.04
C ILE A 426 -16.52 10.46 11.93
N GLU A 427 -16.59 11.78 11.81
CA GLU A 427 -15.41 12.64 11.81
C GLU A 427 -14.62 12.46 13.12
N ARG A 428 -13.32 12.14 13.01
CA ARG A 428 -12.47 11.82 14.17
C ARG A 428 -11.25 12.70 14.37
N HIS A 429 -11.12 13.77 13.62
CA HIS A 429 -9.93 14.63 13.63
C HIS A 429 -10.12 15.91 14.43
N LYS A 430 -11.24 16.58 14.22
CA LYS A 430 -11.52 17.96 14.68
C LYS A 430 -12.62 18.03 15.73
N ALA A 431 -13.19 16.89 16.13
CA ALA A 431 -14.33 16.79 17.04
C ALA A 431 -15.53 17.69 16.61
N SER A 432 -15.75 17.83 15.30
CA SER A 432 -16.83 18.67 14.74
C SER A 432 -18.22 18.12 15.07
N GLY A 433 -18.31 16.81 15.29
CA GLY A 433 -19.56 16.08 15.46
C GLY A 433 -20.25 15.74 14.14
N ALA A 434 -19.58 15.91 13.00
CA ALA A 434 -20.11 15.46 11.71
C ALA A 434 -20.20 13.94 11.66
N ILE A 435 -21.34 13.42 11.20
CA ILE A 435 -21.64 12.01 11.05
C ILE A 435 -22.39 11.80 9.75
N GLY A 436 -21.75 11.18 8.77
CA GLY A 436 -22.42 10.63 7.61
C GLY A 436 -23.21 9.38 8.01
N LYS A 437 -24.45 9.30 7.57
CA LYS A 437 -25.40 8.25 7.92
C LYS A 437 -25.98 7.64 6.64
N GLY A 438 -25.98 6.32 6.54
CA GLY A 438 -26.45 5.63 5.36
C GLY A 438 -26.79 4.18 5.60
N PHE A 439 -26.97 3.45 4.48
CA PHE A 439 -27.20 2.01 4.49
C PHE A 439 -26.32 1.33 3.45
N VAL A 440 -25.85 0.13 3.81
CA VAL A 440 -25.00 -0.71 2.97
C VAL A 440 -25.60 -2.10 2.83
N LYS A 441 -25.41 -2.73 1.66
CA LYS A 441 -25.88 -4.09 1.35
C LYS A 441 -24.73 -4.95 0.84
N GLY A 442 -24.70 -6.21 1.25
CA GLY A 442 -23.69 -7.18 0.80
C GLY A 442 -22.72 -7.64 1.88
N PHE A 443 -22.90 -7.23 3.15
CA PHE A 443 -22.05 -7.68 4.26
C PHE A 443 -22.52 -8.99 4.88
N GLY A 444 -23.86 -9.24 4.93
CA GLY A 444 -24.44 -10.46 5.44
C GLY A 444 -24.54 -10.56 6.96
N LEU A 445 -24.16 -9.52 7.74
CA LEU A 445 -24.23 -9.57 9.20
C LEU A 445 -25.62 -9.90 9.70
N LYS A 446 -25.73 -10.87 10.60
CA LYS A 446 -26.98 -11.29 11.24
C LYS A 446 -27.15 -10.73 12.67
N SER A 447 -26.07 -10.30 13.28
CA SER A 447 -26.05 -9.65 14.61
C SER A 447 -24.81 -8.76 14.73
N GLY A 448 -24.80 -7.90 15.76
CA GLY A 448 -23.62 -7.16 16.17
C GLY A 448 -23.24 -5.99 15.27
N ALA A 449 -22.00 -5.53 15.41
CA ALA A 449 -21.41 -4.43 14.66
C ALA A 449 -19.90 -4.62 14.48
N ILE A 450 -19.37 -4.06 13.37
CA ILE A 450 -17.96 -3.94 13.08
C ILE A 450 -17.59 -2.46 12.94
N ALA A 451 -16.42 -2.06 13.40
CA ALA A 451 -15.97 -0.68 13.30
C ALA A 451 -14.45 -0.59 13.10
N SER A 452 -14.01 0.45 12.38
CA SER A 452 -12.60 0.70 12.08
C SER A 452 -12.27 2.19 12.05
N THR A 453 -11.03 2.53 12.40
CA THR A 453 -10.43 3.84 12.12
C THR A 453 -9.56 3.83 10.86
N VAL A 454 -9.47 2.68 10.17
CA VAL A 454 -8.87 2.58 8.84
C VAL A 454 -9.99 2.69 7.82
N ALA A 455 -10.07 3.84 7.15
CA ALA A 455 -11.11 4.16 6.17
C ALA A 455 -10.54 5.17 5.16
N HIS A 456 -10.14 4.67 4.02
CA HIS A 456 -9.41 5.43 3.00
C HIS A 456 -10.18 6.67 2.50
N ASP A 457 -9.50 7.80 2.25
CA ASP A 457 -8.11 8.10 2.63
C ASP A 457 -8.08 8.98 3.87
N SER A 458 -9.19 9.65 4.21
CA SER A 458 -9.27 10.56 5.36
C SER A 458 -9.27 9.86 6.72
N HIS A 459 -9.50 8.56 6.74
CA HIS A 459 -9.51 7.72 7.95
C HIS A 459 -10.45 8.20 9.04
N ASN A 460 -11.63 8.66 8.64
CA ASN A 460 -12.73 8.86 9.57
C ASN A 460 -13.20 7.50 10.13
N MET A 461 -13.78 7.50 11.33
CA MET A 461 -14.24 6.25 11.93
C MET A 461 -15.47 5.72 11.18
N ILE A 462 -15.39 4.50 10.66
CA ILE A 462 -16.48 3.83 9.95
C ILE A 462 -17.06 2.70 10.80
N VAL A 463 -18.39 2.58 10.81
CA VAL A 463 -19.12 1.61 11.62
C VAL A 463 -20.27 1.02 10.81
N ILE A 464 -20.39 -0.31 10.80
CA ILE A 464 -21.52 -1.03 10.20
C ILE A 464 -22.13 -1.94 11.25
N GLY A 465 -23.46 -1.95 11.38
CA GLY A 465 -24.09 -2.78 12.38
C GLY A 465 -25.55 -3.08 12.14
N THR A 466 -26.02 -4.08 12.85
CA THR A 466 -27.40 -4.53 12.84
C THR A 466 -28.28 -3.78 13.82
N ASN A 467 -27.67 -3.13 14.84
CA ASN A 467 -28.36 -2.35 15.87
C ASN A 467 -27.47 -1.24 16.46
N ASP A 468 -28.11 -0.18 16.95
CA ASP A 468 -27.41 1.00 17.47
C ASP A 468 -26.62 0.73 18.76
N ALA A 469 -27.03 -0.20 19.59
CA ALA A 469 -26.37 -0.49 20.87
C ALA A 469 -24.95 -1.08 20.64
N ASP A 470 -24.83 -2.05 19.74
CA ASP A 470 -23.55 -2.65 19.38
C ASP A 470 -22.67 -1.66 18.59
N MET A 471 -23.27 -0.83 17.71
CA MET A 471 -22.54 0.24 17.02
C MET A 471 -21.94 1.26 18.00
N MET A 472 -22.72 1.74 18.98
CA MET A 472 -22.24 2.65 20.03
C MET A 472 -21.15 2.01 20.90
N LYS A 473 -21.26 0.71 21.18
CA LYS A 473 -20.23 -0.03 21.92
C LYS A 473 -18.93 -0.07 21.11
N ALA A 474 -19.01 -0.38 19.81
CA ALA A 474 -17.86 -0.42 18.92
C ALA A 474 -17.16 0.95 18.82
N ILE A 475 -17.91 2.04 18.66
CA ILE A 475 -17.39 3.41 18.64
C ILE A 475 -16.61 3.72 19.94
N LYS A 476 -17.21 3.44 21.10
CA LYS A 476 -16.58 3.69 22.40
C LYS A 476 -15.28 2.90 22.60
N GLU A 477 -15.22 1.67 22.10
CA GLU A 477 -14.01 0.84 22.19
C GLU A 477 -12.89 1.38 21.29
N LEU A 478 -13.19 1.88 20.08
CA LEU A 478 -12.20 2.50 19.21
C LEU A 478 -11.66 3.83 19.78
N VAL A 479 -12.53 4.62 20.41
CA VAL A 479 -12.08 5.85 21.11
C VAL A 479 -11.14 5.49 22.26
N LYS A 480 -11.48 4.49 23.05
CA LYS A 480 -10.66 4.03 24.19
C LYS A 480 -9.29 3.48 23.76
N SER A 481 -9.22 2.74 22.67
CA SER A 481 -7.96 2.22 22.12
C SER A 481 -7.18 3.24 21.30
N GLN A 482 -7.75 4.43 21.05
CA GLN A 482 -7.19 5.44 20.15
C GLN A 482 -7.02 4.96 18.70
N GLY A 483 -7.96 4.14 18.26
CA GLY A 483 -8.03 3.57 16.93
C GLY A 483 -7.90 2.05 16.90
N GLY A 484 -8.25 1.48 15.78
CA GLY A 484 -8.19 0.05 15.55
C GLY A 484 -9.33 -0.52 14.72
N LYS A 485 -9.49 -1.84 14.83
CA LYS A 485 -10.61 -2.61 14.31
C LYS A 485 -11.28 -3.34 15.46
N VAL A 486 -12.60 -3.39 15.47
CA VAL A 486 -13.37 -4.05 16.55
C VAL A 486 -14.60 -4.74 16.01
N VAL A 487 -14.89 -5.89 16.57
CA VAL A 487 -16.11 -6.67 16.36
C VAL A 487 -16.86 -6.76 17.70
N VAL A 488 -18.13 -6.37 17.71
CA VAL A 488 -19.01 -6.34 18.90
C VAL A 488 -20.25 -7.16 18.61
N ASN A 489 -20.72 -7.91 19.61
CA ASN A 489 -22.00 -8.62 19.55
C ASN A 489 -22.67 -8.64 20.93
N ASN A 490 -23.95 -8.28 21.02
CA ASN A 490 -24.75 -8.27 22.24
C ASN A 490 -24.07 -7.47 23.38
N GLY A 491 -23.46 -6.32 23.07
CA GLY A 491 -22.78 -5.44 24.02
C GLY A 491 -21.36 -5.89 24.43
N GLU A 492 -20.89 -7.04 23.94
CA GLU A 492 -19.58 -7.59 24.26
C GLU A 492 -18.61 -7.43 23.08
N VAL A 493 -17.35 -7.12 23.39
CA VAL A 493 -16.26 -7.11 22.39
C VAL A 493 -15.83 -8.54 22.13
N ILE A 494 -16.03 -9.01 20.90
CA ILE A 494 -15.66 -10.37 20.49
C ILE A 494 -14.20 -10.44 20.05
N ALA A 495 -13.75 -9.45 19.27
CA ALA A 495 -12.36 -9.33 18.84
C ALA A 495 -11.98 -7.86 18.64
N LYS A 496 -10.68 -7.54 18.83
CA LYS A 496 -10.16 -6.20 18.68
C LYS A 496 -8.68 -6.21 18.29
N LEU A 497 -8.31 -5.37 17.31
CA LEU A 497 -6.94 -5.00 17.00
C LEU A 497 -6.76 -3.51 17.28
N GLU A 498 -5.90 -3.15 18.24
CA GLU A 498 -5.61 -1.76 18.58
C GLU A 498 -4.56 -1.19 17.63
N LEU A 499 -4.82 0.02 17.12
CA LEU A 499 -3.95 0.76 16.21
C LEU A 499 -3.68 2.17 16.77
N PRO A 500 -2.92 2.27 17.88
CA PRO A 500 -2.75 3.54 18.59
C PRO A 500 -1.86 4.56 17.87
N ILE A 501 -1.15 4.15 16.83
CA ILE A 501 -0.30 5.04 16.03
C ILE A 501 -1.16 5.63 14.91
N ALA A 502 -1.57 6.87 15.08
CA ALA A 502 -2.44 7.62 14.17
C ALA A 502 -3.80 6.96 13.89
N GLY A 503 -4.20 5.95 14.67
CA GLY A 503 -5.38 5.12 14.39
C GLY A 503 -5.20 4.17 13.20
N LEU A 504 -3.97 3.96 12.74
CA LEU A 504 -3.63 3.21 11.51
C LEU A 504 -2.69 2.04 11.76
N MET A 505 -1.72 2.19 12.65
CA MET A 505 -0.67 1.18 12.88
C MET A 505 -0.62 0.74 14.33
N SER A 506 -0.30 -0.54 14.52
CA SER A 506 -0.08 -1.16 15.82
C SER A 506 1.33 -0.84 16.34
N ASN A 507 1.47 -0.81 17.66
CA ASN A 507 2.76 -0.81 18.36
C ASN A 507 3.18 -2.22 18.82
N GLU A 508 2.47 -3.24 18.38
CA GLU A 508 2.77 -4.65 18.63
C GLU A 508 3.60 -5.25 17.51
N THR A 509 4.20 -6.41 17.75
CA THR A 509 4.95 -7.15 16.74
C THR A 509 4.02 -7.69 15.65
N ALA A 510 4.58 -7.94 14.46
CA ALA A 510 3.84 -8.48 13.32
C ALA A 510 3.09 -9.79 13.66
N ASP A 511 3.69 -10.69 14.45
CA ASP A 511 3.04 -11.95 14.85
C ASP A 511 1.80 -11.73 15.70
N ILE A 512 1.82 -10.73 16.61
CA ILE A 512 0.66 -10.37 17.43
C ILE A 512 -0.43 -9.75 16.55
N VAL A 513 -0.04 -8.86 15.62
CA VAL A 513 -0.98 -8.24 14.68
C VAL A 513 -1.64 -9.30 13.80
N LEU A 514 -0.87 -10.23 13.23
CA LEU A 514 -1.38 -11.34 12.43
C LEU A 514 -2.39 -12.20 13.21
N LYS A 515 -2.05 -12.54 14.46
CA LYS A 515 -2.95 -13.33 15.31
C LYS A 515 -4.26 -12.60 15.59
N LYS A 516 -4.19 -11.30 15.92
CA LYS A 516 -5.39 -10.48 16.18
C LYS A 516 -6.23 -10.29 14.91
N ASP A 517 -5.61 -10.17 13.73
CA ASP A 517 -6.31 -10.11 12.45
C ASP A 517 -7.07 -11.41 12.15
N GLU A 518 -6.48 -12.58 12.45
CA GLU A 518 -7.16 -13.86 12.36
C GLU A 518 -8.32 -13.99 13.35
N GLU A 519 -8.18 -13.44 14.57
CA GLU A 519 -9.25 -13.39 15.57
C GLU A 519 -10.41 -12.51 15.10
N LEU A 520 -10.14 -11.38 14.45
CA LEU A 520 -11.15 -10.52 13.83
C LEU A 520 -11.93 -11.27 12.74
N LYS A 521 -11.24 -11.97 11.81
CA LYS A 521 -11.89 -12.75 10.75
C LYS A 521 -12.84 -13.79 11.30
N LYS A 522 -12.42 -14.53 12.32
CA LYS A 522 -13.30 -15.51 13.00
C LYS A 522 -14.51 -14.85 13.66
N ALA A 523 -14.32 -13.67 14.25
CA ALA A 523 -15.40 -12.92 14.88
C ALA A 523 -16.41 -12.41 13.85
N GLU A 524 -15.94 -11.92 12.69
CA GLU A 524 -16.80 -11.50 11.57
C GLU A 524 -17.65 -12.65 11.03
N GLU A 525 -17.05 -13.83 10.85
CA GLU A 525 -17.76 -15.05 10.45
C GLU A 525 -18.85 -15.44 11.47
N LEU A 526 -18.59 -15.30 12.78
CA LEU A 526 -19.58 -15.53 13.84
C LEU A 526 -20.77 -14.57 13.76
N LEU A 527 -20.56 -13.33 13.29
CA LEU A 527 -21.63 -12.38 13.05
C LEU A 527 -22.43 -12.69 11.77
N GLY A 528 -22.00 -13.65 10.96
CA GLY A 528 -22.62 -14.04 9.70
C GLY A 528 -22.09 -13.28 8.48
N CYS A 529 -20.96 -12.59 8.58
CA CYS A 529 -20.35 -11.90 7.44
C CYS A 529 -20.04 -12.86 6.30
N ILE A 530 -20.36 -12.44 5.06
CA ILE A 530 -20.16 -13.24 3.86
C ILE A 530 -18.97 -12.80 3.00
N LEU A 531 -18.38 -11.65 3.33
CA LEU A 531 -17.21 -11.12 2.64
C LEU A 531 -15.93 -11.79 3.15
N LYS A 532 -14.95 -11.95 2.27
CA LYS A 532 -13.64 -12.51 2.63
C LYS A 532 -12.77 -11.55 3.45
N GLU A 533 -12.85 -10.26 3.13
CA GLU A 533 -12.08 -9.20 3.78
C GLU A 533 -13.02 -8.01 4.11
N PRO A 534 -13.93 -8.17 5.12
CA PRO A 534 -14.97 -7.17 5.39
C PRO A 534 -14.41 -5.82 5.80
N PHE A 535 -13.35 -5.77 6.64
CA PHE A 535 -12.71 -4.51 7.03
C PHE A 535 -12.04 -3.80 5.86
N MET A 536 -11.47 -4.54 4.90
CA MET A 536 -10.93 -3.94 3.68
C MET A 536 -12.06 -3.35 2.83
N THR A 537 -13.13 -4.12 2.59
CA THR A 537 -14.29 -3.63 1.85
C THR A 537 -14.88 -2.38 2.53
N MET A 538 -15.02 -2.42 3.86
CA MET A 538 -15.54 -1.30 4.64
C MET A 538 -14.65 -0.06 4.53
N ALA A 539 -13.34 -0.21 4.51
CA ALA A 539 -12.39 0.90 4.46
C ALA A 539 -12.53 1.75 3.20
N PHE A 540 -12.96 1.17 2.08
CA PHE A 540 -13.16 1.89 0.82
C PHE A 540 -14.57 2.45 0.61
N LEU A 541 -15.50 2.27 1.56
CA LEU A 541 -16.86 2.81 1.45
C LEU A 541 -16.93 4.33 1.67
N SER A 542 -15.88 4.92 2.24
CA SER A 542 -15.77 6.36 2.44
C SER A 542 -14.90 7.08 1.40
N LEU A 543 -14.25 6.34 0.51
CA LEU A 543 -13.35 6.92 -0.49
C LEU A 543 -14.14 7.52 -1.66
N SER A 544 -14.30 8.84 -1.63
CA SER A 544 -15.16 9.62 -2.50
C SER A 544 -14.60 9.86 -3.92
N VAL A 545 -13.53 9.16 -4.30
CA VAL A 545 -12.94 9.20 -5.67
C VAL A 545 -13.14 7.91 -6.45
N ILE A 546 -13.70 6.86 -5.81
CA ILE A 546 -14.04 5.59 -6.48
C ILE A 546 -15.55 5.49 -6.68
N PRO A 547 -16.08 5.30 -7.93
CA PRO A 547 -17.52 5.22 -8.20
C PRO A 547 -18.17 3.95 -7.60
N GLU A 548 -19.53 3.88 -7.54
CA GLU A 548 -20.48 4.93 -7.98
C GLU A 548 -20.96 5.80 -6.81
N ILE A 549 -21.22 5.18 -5.63
CA ILE A 549 -21.81 5.83 -4.45
C ILE A 549 -20.98 5.50 -3.21
N LYS A 550 -20.72 6.50 -2.39
CA LYS A 550 -19.91 6.39 -1.16
C LYS A 550 -20.56 7.17 -0.01
N LEU A 551 -20.12 6.90 1.21
CA LEU A 551 -20.56 7.65 2.39
C LEU A 551 -19.35 8.32 3.05
N THR A 552 -19.33 9.65 3.09
CA THR A 552 -18.33 10.42 3.85
C THR A 552 -18.96 10.93 5.16
N ASP A 553 -18.15 11.52 6.03
CA ASP A 553 -18.63 12.21 7.24
C ASP A 553 -19.61 13.36 6.92
N LYS A 554 -19.57 13.90 5.70
CA LYS A 554 -20.42 14.99 5.21
C LYS A 554 -21.75 14.51 4.60
N GLY A 555 -21.86 13.23 4.23
CA GLY A 555 -23.08 12.66 3.67
C GLY A 555 -22.88 11.61 2.58
N LEU A 556 -24.00 11.17 2.02
CA LEU A 556 -24.04 10.20 0.93
C LEU A 556 -23.64 10.89 -0.39
N MET A 557 -22.62 10.37 -1.05
CA MET A 557 -21.97 10.98 -2.21
C MET A 557 -22.23 10.17 -3.48
N ASP A 558 -22.78 10.81 -4.49
CA ASP A 558 -22.75 10.32 -5.88
C ASP A 558 -21.39 10.74 -6.47
N VAL A 559 -20.48 9.79 -6.56
CA VAL A 559 -19.11 10.04 -7.01
C VAL A 559 -19.06 10.34 -8.51
N VAL A 560 -19.96 9.75 -9.28
CA VAL A 560 -20.01 9.94 -10.75
C VAL A 560 -20.38 11.38 -11.10
N ASN A 561 -21.35 11.96 -10.37
CA ASN A 561 -21.81 13.32 -10.58
C ASN A 561 -21.09 14.36 -9.70
N CYS A 562 -20.18 13.92 -8.81
CA CYS A 562 -19.45 14.75 -7.87
C CYS A 562 -20.38 15.62 -6.99
N GLU A 563 -21.47 15.06 -6.46
CA GLU A 563 -22.45 15.77 -5.63
C GLU A 563 -23.01 14.89 -4.49
N PHE A 564 -23.47 15.56 -3.42
CA PHE A 564 -24.21 14.86 -2.38
C PHE A 564 -25.61 14.51 -2.84
N THR A 565 -26.11 13.35 -2.42
CA THR A 565 -27.44 12.86 -2.76
C THR A 565 -28.26 12.53 -1.52
N ASP A 566 -29.60 12.65 -1.65
CA ASP A 566 -30.51 12.28 -0.57
C ASP A 566 -30.47 10.77 -0.28
N LEU A 567 -30.52 10.43 1.01
CA LEU A 567 -30.58 9.04 1.48
C LEU A 567 -31.94 8.39 1.18
N PHE A 568 -33.02 9.14 1.41
CA PHE A 568 -34.39 8.64 1.24
C PHE A 568 -34.91 8.85 -0.20
N VAL A 569 -35.74 7.89 -0.65
CA VAL A 569 -36.36 7.91 -1.98
C VAL A 569 -37.86 8.06 -1.84
#